data_d7a045467d27a5af383cfaf383c7aa58
#
_entry.id   d7a045467d27a5af383cfaf383c7aa58
#
_cell.length_a   1.000
_cell.length_b   1.000
_cell.length_c   1.000
_cell.angle_alpha   90.00
_cell.angle_beta   90.00
_cell.angle_gamma   90.00
#
_symmetry.space_group_name_H-M   'P 1'
#
loop_
_entity.id
_entity.type
_entity.pdbx_description
1 polymer ?
#
loop_
_entity_poly.entity_id
_entity_poly.type
_entity_poly.pdbx_seq_one_letter_code
_entity_poly.pdbx_strand_id
1 'polypeptide(L)'
;MSSDDEKLPLALYLPELEKLNKAGADFILVAGQAVNFWAEFYSIKNPLLLEYAPFVSKDVDLFGPIEGLYKIPGILDGELKRFSDVRQPVVGVFKTNSEPQLMFELLRSIYGPVSAEKIAARVQIRNPIAVIDPVSLLVSKAHNAAGLEQEGRQDVRHVQMMVLATHAYYADLCQAVGDQITPRQFINECKYLLSYADDSSFKKGISMADAELTDCLPLNLIQEIGEQHESIGRFYQHFTAI
;
A
#
# COMPACT_ATOMS: atom_id res chain seq x y z
N MET A 1 17.39 -18.79 18.89
CA MET A 1 16.43 -17.81 18.30
C MET A 1 16.23 -18.28 16.88
N SER A 2 15.00 -18.62 16.48
CA SER A 2 14.78 -19.07 15.10
C SER A 2 14.96 -17.88 14.15
N SER A 3 15.53 -18.12 12.99
CA SER A 3 15.73 -17.12 11.92
C SER A 3 14.43 -16.52 11.40
N ASP A 4 13.27 -17.06 11.80
CA ASP A 4 11.94 -16.67 11.36
C ASP A 4 11.43 -15.31 11.93
N ASP A 5 12.17 -14.70 12.87
CA ASP A 5 11.79 -13.44 13.52
C ASP A 5 12.60 -12.21 13.08
N GLU A 6 13.57 -12.39 12.20
CA GLU A 6 14.40 -11.29 11.70
C GLU A 6 13.58 -10.39 10.74
N LYS A 7 13.57 -9.08 11.02
CA LYS A 7 12.93 -8.09 10.15
C LYS A 7 13.96 -7.52 9.19
N LEU A 8 13.66 -7.57 7.90
CA LEU A 8 14.56 -7.15 6.83
C LEU A 8 13.99 -5.95 6.04
N PRO A 9 14.86 -5.04 5.54
CA PRO A 9 14.44 -3.96 4.67
C PRO A 9 14.08 -4.49 3.28
N LEU A 10 13.17 -3.80 2.58
CA LEU A 10 12.74 -4.17 1.22
C LEU A 10 13.90 -4.26 0.23
N ALA A 11 14.95 -3.46 0.43
CA ALA A 11 16.14 -3.45 -0.43
C ALA A 11 16.78 -4.84 -0.62
N LEU A 12 16.69 -5.72 0.40
CA LEU A 12 17.23 -7.09 0.29
C LEU A 12 16.36 -8.00 -0.60
N TYR A 13 15.08 -7.67 -0.76
CA TYR A 13 14.13 -8.41 -1.60
C TYR A 13 14.12 -7.95 -3.07
N LEU A 14 14.59 -6.73 -3.35
CA LEU A 14 14.50 -6.15 -4.70
C LEU A 14 15.11 -7.01 -5.81
N PRO A 15 16.30 -7.65 -5.63
CA PRO A 15 16.87 -8.51 -6.67
C PRO A 15 15.96 -9.70 -7.03
N GLU A 16 15.31 -10.30 -6.02
CA GLU A 16 14.41 -11.44 -6.23
C GLU A 16 13.08 -10.99 -6.86
N LEU A 17 12.55 -9.85 -6.44
CA LEU A 17 11.36 -9.24 -7.04
C LEU A 17 11.60 -8.88 -8.52
N GLU A 18 12.79 -8.39 -8.84
CA GLU A 18 13.18 -8.10 -10.23
C GLU A 18 13.25 -9.37 -11.09
N LYS A 19 13.78 -10.48 -10.55
CA LYS A 19 13.76 -11.78 -11.25
C LYS A 19 12.34 -12.26 -11.52
N LEU A 20 11.46 -12.17 -10.53
CA LEU A 20 10.04 -12.54 -10.67
C LEU A 20 9.36 -11.69 -11.75
N ASN A 21 9.58 -10.38 -11.75
CA ASN A 21 9.03 -9.47 -12.74
C ASN A 21 9.52 -9.77 -14.16
N LYS A 22 10.83 -9.95 -14.35
CA LYS A 22 11.43 -10.31 -15.65
C LYS A 22 10.90 -11.65 -16.20
N ALA A 23 10.51 -12.56 -15.33
CA ALA A 23 9.92 -13.85 -15.70
C ALA A 23 8.40 -13.78 -15.92
N GLY A 24 7.78 -12.61 -15.85
CA GLY A 24 6.34 -12.42 -16.05
C GLY A 24 5.50 -13.07 -14.94
N ALA A 25 5.97 -12.98 -13.71
CA ALA A 25 5.22 -13.44 -12.53
C ALA A 25 4.43 -12.30 -11.88
N ASP A 26 3.77 -11.50 -12.63
CA ASP A 26 2.90 -10.33 -12.38
C ASP A 26 2.39 -10.14 -10.93
N PHE A 27 3.30 -10.05 -9.96
CA PHE A 27 2.98 -9.84 -8.56
C PHE A 27 2.96 -8.36 -8.18
N ILE A 28 2.04 -8.02 -7.29
CA ILE A 28 1.89 -6.68 -6.70
C ILE A 28 2.35 -6.76 -5.24
N LEU A 29 3.30 -5.92 -4.86
CA LEU A 29 3.71 -5.73 -3.48
C LEU A 29 2.55 -5.11 -2.68
N VAL A 30 2.19 -5.75 -1.57
CA VAL A 30 1.09 -5.32 -0.69
C VAL A 30 1.52 -5.33 0.78
N ALA A 31 0.59 -5.08 1.69
CA ALA A 31 0.73 -5.20 3.15
C ALA A 31 1.93 -4.45 3.76
N GLY A 32 2.70 -5.09 4.66
CA GLY A 32 3.71 -4.42 5.50
C GLY A 32 4.85 -3.79 4.72
N GLN A 33 5.44 -4.52 3.78
CA GLN A 33 6.55 -3.99 2.98
C GLN A 33 6.09 -2.94 1.96
N ALA A 34 4.83 -2.97 1.51
CA ALA A 34 4.28 -1.89 0.69
C ALA A 34 4.13 -0.58 1.50
N VAL A 35 3.77 -0.67 2.80
CA VAL A 35 3.78 0.49 3.71
C VAL A 35 5.20 1.06 3.85
N ASN A 36 6.18 0.20 4.12
CA ASN A 36 7.58 0.58 4.24
C ASN A 36 8.09 1.24 2.95
N PHE A 37 7.73 0.67 1.79
CA PHE A 37 8.07 1.25 0.48
C PHE A 37 7.53 2.67 0.33
N TRP A 38 6.23 2.90 0.59
CA TRP A 38 5.65 4.22 0.44
C TRP A 38 6.17 5.23 1.46
N ALA A 39 6.43 4.77 2.69
CA ALA A 39 7.02 5.62 3.71
C ALA A 39 8.45 6.06 3.34
N GLU A 40 9.28 5.15 2.86
CA GLU A 40 10.63 5.46 2.40
C GLU A 40 10.59 6.37 1.16
N PHE A 41 9.73 6.04 0.17
CA PHE A 41 9.58 6.80 -1.07
C PHE A 41 9.17 8.26 -0.81
N TYR A 42 8.25 8.48 0.13
CA TYR A 42 7.75 9.82 0.46
C TYR A 42 8.49 10.52 1.61
N SER A 43 9.45 9.87 2.27
CA SER A 43 10.19 10.46 3.39
C SER A 43 10.96 11.74 3.01
N ILE A 44 11.39 11.88 1.76
CA ILE A 44 12.04 13.10 1.23
C ILE A 44 11.04 14.28 1.19
N LYS A 45 9.77 14.00 0.91
CA LYS A 45 8.71 15.03 0.79
C LYS A 45 7.98 15.27 2.11
N ASN A 46 7.92 14.27 2.96
CA ASN A 46 7.33 14.34 4.30
C ASN A 46 8.30 13.72 5.32
N PRO A 47 9.22 14.52 5.91
CA PRO A 47 10.24 14.05 6.85
C PRO A 47 9.67 13.39 8.12
N LEU A 48 8.40 13.63 8.49
CA LEU A 48 7.75 12.96 9.63
C LEU A 48 7.71 11.45 9.45
N LEU A 49 7.75 10.95 8.22
CA LEU A 49 7.84 9.53 7.94
C LEU A 49 9.13 8.89 8.48
N LEU A 50 10.22 9.66 8.61
CA LEU A 50 11.49 9.17 9.16
C LEU A 50 11.39 8.80 10.65
N GLU A 51 10.41 9.32 11.38
CA GLU A 51 10.14 8.94 12.78
C GLU A 51 9.71 7.47 12.91
N TYR A 52 9.26 6.88 11.79
CA TYR A 52 8.85 5.47 11.70
C TYR A 52 9.98 4.54 11.24
N ALA A 53 11.19 5.02 11.03
CA ALA A 53 12.34 4.16 10.69
C ALA A 53 12.73 3.25 11.88
N PRO A 54 13.36 2.07 11.65
CA PRO A 54 13.69 1.51 10.35
C PRO A 54 12.47 0.92 9.62
N PHE A 55 12.48 0.99 8.28
CA PHE A 55 11.43 0.44 7.42
C PHE A 55 11.72 -1.03 7.12
N VAL A 56 11.29 -1.92 8.01
CA VAL A 56 11.58 -3.35 7.96
C VAL A 56 10.34 -4.21 8.21
N SER A 57 10.27 -5.39 7.60
CA SER A 57 9.25 -6.40 7.84
C SER A 57 9.85 -7.80 7.90
N LYS A 58 9.13 -8.77 8.46
CA LYS A 58 9.55 -10.18 8.51
C LYS A 58 9.47 -10.85 7.12
N ASP A 59 8.56 -10.39 6.27
CA ASP A 59 8.16 -10.99 5.02
C ASP A 59 7.83 -9.94 3.98
N VAL A 60 7.69 -10.40 2.76
CA VAL A 60 7.15 -9.65 1.63
C VAL A 60 5.84 -10.31 1.19
N ASP A 61 4.76 -9.56 1.31
CA ASP A 61 3.44 -9.98 0.84
C ASP A 61 3.28 -9.65 -0.64
N LEU A 62 3.02 -10.68 -1.44
CA LEU A 62 2.80 -10.59 -2.88
C LEU A 62 1.35 -10.97 -3.22
N PHE A 63 0.63 -10.05 -3.82
CA PHE A 63 -0.70 -10.29 -4.37
C PHE A 63 -0.61 -10.55 -5.87
N GLY A 64 -1.29 -11.60 -6.34
CA GLY A 64 -1.28 -11.92 -7.77
C GLY A 64 -2.05 -13.20 -8.09
N PRO A 65 -2.07 -13.59 -9.39
CA PRO A 65 -2.75 -14.79 -9.82
C PRO A 65 -2.09 -16.06 -9.24
N ILE A 66 -2.93 -17.02 -8.85
CA ILE A 66 -2.45 -18.29 -8.25
C ILE A 66 -1.47 -19.03 -9.17
N GLU A 67 -1.64 -18.90 -10.48
CA GLU A 67 -0.74 -19.48 -11.49
C GLU A 67 0.68 -18.94 -11.38
N GLY A 68 0.85 -17.69 -10.95
CA GLY A 68 2.15 -17.08 -10.67
C GLY A 68 2.92 -17.78 -9.57
N LEU A 69 2.22 -18.29 -8.54
CA LEU A 69 2.78 -19.11 -7.47
C LEU A 69 3.61 -20.29 -7.96
N TYR A 70 3.07 -20.98 -8.97
CA TYR A 70 3.70 -22.20 -9.50
C TYR A 70 4.97 -21.91 -10.30
N LYS A 71 5.18 -20.65 -10.70
CA LYS A 71 6.37 -20.21 -11.42
C LYS A 71 7.55 -19.92 -10.48
N ILE A 72 7.29 -19.52 -9.22
CA ILE A 72 8.34 -19.04 -8.29
C ILE A 72 9.48 -20.05 -8.11
N PRO A 73 9.23 -21.36 -7.82
CA PRO A 73 10.33 -22.33 -7.66
C PRO A 73 11.18 -22.55 -8.91
N GLY A 74 10.67 -22.18 -10.10
CA GLY A 74 11.44 -22.22 -11.35
C GLY A 74 12.26 -20.95 -11.61
N ILE A 75 12.05 -19.88 -10.81
CA ILE A 75 12.68 -18.58 -10.99
C ILE A 75 13.65 -18.31 -9.84
N LEU A 76 13.23 -18.60 -8.61
CA LEU A 76 13.99 -18.39 -7.39
C LEU A 76 14.42 -19.73 -6.79
N ASP A 77 15.63 -19.76 -6.23
CA ASP A 77 16.12 -20.90 -5.46
C ASP A 77 15.53 -20.88 -4.04
N GLY A 78 14.79 -21.94 -3.68
CA GLY A 78 14.12 -22.02 -2.39
C GLY A 78 12.97 -23.02 -2.35
N GLU A 79 12.21 -22.99 -1.27
CA GLU A 79 11.11 -23.91 -0.98
C GLU A 79 9.76 -23.21 -0.95
N LEU A 80 8.79 -23.78 -1.67
CA LEU A 80 7.39 -23.32 -1.67
C LEU A 80 6.51 -24.27 -0.83
N LYS A 81 5.98 -23.73 0.29
CA LYS A 81 4.92 -24.37 1.05
C LYS A 81 3.57 -23.80 0.60
N ARG A 82 2.66 -24.66 0.16
CA ARG A 82 1.32 -24.30 -0.31
C ARG A 82 0.28 -24.56 0.76
N PHE A 83 -0.77 -23.73 0.78
CA PHE A 83 -1.92 -23.91 1.65
C PHE A 83 -3.15 -24.26 0.81
N SER A 84 -3.88 -25.30 1.23
CA SER A 84 -5.07 -25.81 0.53
C SER A 84 -6.38 -25.18 1.00
N ASP A 85 -6.40 -24.51 2.16
CA ASP A 85 -7.62 -23.87 2.67
C ASP A 85 -7.96 -22.64 1.84
N VAL A 86 -8.99 -22.75 1.03
CA VAL A 86 -9.47 -21.67 0.13
C VAL A 86 -10.04 -20.47 0.88
N ARG A 87 -10.30 -20.58 2.19
CA ARG A 87 -10.80 -19.48 3.01
C ARG A 87 -9.69 -18.58 3.52
N GLN A 88 -8.45 -19.07 3.53
CA GLN A 88 -7.31 -18.27 3.96
C GLN A 88 -6.86 -17.32 2.85
N PRO A 89 -6.50 -16.05 3.17
CA PRO A 89 -5.96 -15.12 2.20
C PRO A 89 -4.58 -15.56 1.68
N VAL A 90 -3.76 -16.19 2.52
CA VAL A 90 -2.44 -16.70 2.17
C VAL A 90 -2.59 -18.05 1.47
N VAL A 91 -2.07 -18.16 0.25
CA VAL A 91 -2.11 -19.38 -0.57
C VAL A 91 -0.80 -20.16 -0.56
N GLY A 92 0.27 -19.54 -0.13
CA GLY A 92 1.57 -20.19 0.03
C GLY A 92 2.61 -19.25 0.64
N VAL A 93 3.68 -19.85 1.13
CA VAL A 93 4.88 -19.17 1.61
C VAL A 93 6.07 -19.74 0.85
N PHE A 94 6.88 -18.86 0.27
CA PHE A 94 8.15 -19.23 -0.35
C PHE A 94 9.29 -18.70 0.50
N LYS A 95 10.28 -19.57 0.78
CA LYS A 95 11.51 -19.21 1.50
C LYS A 95 12.71 -19.47 0.61
N THR A 96 13.58 -18.49 0.45
CA THR A 96 14.82 -18.67 -0.31
C THR A 96 15.85 -19.52 0.46
N ASN A 97 16.79 -20.14 -0.29
CA ASN A 97 17.96 -20.80 0.29
C ASN A 97 19.14 -19.84 0.50
N SER A 98 18.93 -18.52 0.33
CA SER A 98 19.95 -17.48 0.52
C SER A 98 20.21 -17.14 1.99
N GLU A 99 21.32 -16.44 2.25
CA GLU A 99 21.63 -15.79 3.52
C GLU A 99 21.69 -14.27 3.32
N PRO A 100 20.82 -13.48 3.96
CA PRO A 100 19.72 -13.93 4.84
C PRO A 100 18.62 -14.67 4.05
N GLN A 101 17.88 -15.55 4.74
CA GLN A 101 16.72 -16.21 4.16
C GLN A 101 15.61 -15.19 3.96
N LEU A 102 15.08 -15.07 2.74
CA LEU A 102 13.97 -14.18 2.40
C LEU A 102 12.65 -14.97 2.40
N MET A 103 11.62 -14.37 2.98
CA MET A 103 10.29 -14.98 3.05
C MET A 103 9.28 -14.15 2.23
N PHE A 104 8.57 -14.83 1.33
CA PHE A 104 7.50 -14.27 0.53
C PHE A 104 6.18 -14.96 0.88
N GLU A 105 5.20 -14.20 1.34
CA GLU A 105 3.82 -14.66 1.49
C GLU A 105 3.02 -14.32 0.24
N LEU A 106 2.26 -15.29 -0.25
CA LEU A 106 1.52 -15.18 -1.50
C LEU A 106 0.04 -15.09 -1.19
N LEU A 107 -0.57 -13.97 -1.56
CA LEU A 107 -1.93 -13.63 -1.20
C LEU A 107 -2.87 -13.69 -2.40
N ARG A 108 -4.07 -14.26 -2.21
CA ARG A 108 -5.19 -14.17 -3.15
C ARG A 108 -6.11 -13.00 -2.87
N SER A 109 -6.07 -12.46 -1.65
CA SER A 109 -6.88 -11.31 -1.21
C SER A 109 -6.16 -10.57 -0.11
N ILE A 110 -6.45 -9.28 0.02
CA ILE A 110 -6.07 -8.46 1.19
C ILE A 110 -7.31 -8.26 2.06
N TYR A 111 -7.10 -7.94 3.33
CA TYR A 111 -8.21 -7.66 4.24
C TYR A 111 -8.84 -6.29 3.94
N GLY A 112 -10.18 -6.22 4.05
CA GLY A 112 -10.95 -5.00 3.81
C GLY A 112 -11.71 -5.01 2.47
N PRO A 113 -12.31 -3.87 2.09
CA PRO A 113 -13.25 -3.77 0.96
C PRO A 113 -12.58 -3.56 -0.40
N VAL A 114 -11.25 -3.57 -0.46
CA VAL A 114 -10.52 -3.36 -1.72
C VAL A 114 -10.48 -4.66 -2.50
N SER A 115 -11.22 -4.72 -3.63
CA SER A 115 -11.27 -5.91 -4.46
C SER A 115 -9.99 -6.11 -5.29
N ALA A 116 -9.78 -7.35 -5.75
CA ALA A 116 -8.66 -7.71 -6.63
C ALA A 116 -8.61 -6.84 -7.90
N GLU A 117 -9.79 -6.56 -8.49
CA GLU A 117 -9.91 -5.73 -9.69
C GLU A 117 -9.51 -4.29 -9.42
N LYS A 118 -9.87 -3.74 -8.24
CA LYS A 118 -9.45 -2.39 -7.83
C LYS A 118 -7.94 -2.32 -7.62
N ILE A 119 -7.34 -3.33 -6.98
CA ILE A 119 -5.88 -3.40 -6.80
C ILE A 119 -5.19 -3.40 -8.17
N ALA A 120 -5.61 -4.28 -9.08
CA ALA A 120 -5.02 -4.40 -10.42
C ALA A 120 -5.18 -3.11 -11.25
N ALA A 121 -6.35 -2.45 -11.18
CA ALA A 121 -6.62 -1.21 -11.92
C ALA A 121 -5.83 0.01 -11.40
N ARG A 122 -5.33 -0.03 -10.17
CA ARG A 122 -4.68 1.10 -9.50
C ARG A 122 -3.21 0.86 -9.16
N VAL A 123 -2.67 -0.29 -9.58
CA VAL A 123 -1.27 -0.63 -9.32
C VAL A 123 -0.33 0.48 -9.76
N GLN A 124 0.65 0.78 -8.93
CA GLN A 124 1.71 1.75 -9.24
C GLN A 124 2.97 0.99 -9.67
N ILE A 125 3.42 1.24 -10.90
CA ILE A 125 4.68 0.67 -11.36
C ILE A 125 5.83 1.55 -10.89
N ARG A 126 6.68 0.98 -10.05
CA ARG A 126 7.88 1.62 -9.49
C ARG A 126 9.06 0.68 -9.72
N ASN A 127 9.63 0.73 -10.93
CA ASN A 127 10.68 -0.21 -11.34
C ASN A 127 11.71 -0.45 -10.22
N PRO A 128 12.02 -1.73 -9.91
CA PRO A 128 11.61 -2.94 -10.63
C PRO A 128 10.30 -3.61 -10.12
N ILE A 129 9.49 -2.95 -9.30
CA ILE A 129 8.33 -3.54 -8.64
C ILE A 129 7.01 -2.88 -9.02
N ALA A 130 5.94 -3.68 -8.98
CA ALA A 130 4.56 -3.22 -8.96
C ALA A 130 4.07 -3.15 -7.51
N VAL A 131 3.49 -2.03 -7.09
CA VAL A 131 3.06 -1.79 -5.69
C VAL A 131 1.60 -1.37 -5.68
N ILE A 132 0.84 -1.83 -4.69
CA ILE A 132 -0.52 -1.34 -4.43
C ILE A 132 -0.49 0.19 -4.21
N ASP A 133 -1.47 0.91 -4.76
CA ASP A 133 -1.54 2.37 -4.59
C ASP A 133 -1.72 2.79 -3.11
N PRO A 134 -1.27 4.00 -2.73
CA PRO A 134 -1.29 4.44 -1.34
C PRO A 134 -2.69 4.45 -0.72
N VAL A 135 -3.73 4.81 -1.49
CA VAL A 135 -5.10 4.89 -0.97
C VAL A 135 -5.66 3.51 -0.68
N SER A 136 -5.53 2.56 -1.62
CA SER A 136 -5.97 1.18 -1.41
C SER A 136 -5.25 0.51 -0.23
N LEU A 137 -3.97 0.80 -0.07
CA LEU A 137 -3.18 0.29 1.05
C LEU A 137 -3.61 0.90 2.38
N LEU A 138 -3.85 2.22 2.44
CA LEU A 138 -4.38 2.89 3.62
C LEU A 138 -5.72 2.27 4.06
N VAL A 139 -6.65 2.09 3.10
CA VAL A 139 -7.95 1.47 3.36
C VAL A 139 -7.78 0.06 3.95
N SER A 140 -6.94 -0.78 3.35
CA SER A 140 -6.67 -2.13 3.86
C SER A 140 -6.08 -2.09 5.28
N LYS A 141 -5.12 -1.20 5.55
CA LYS A 141 -4.48 -1.08 6.87
C LYS A 141 -5.43 -0.53 7.93
N ALA A 142 -6.29 0.42 7.60
CA ALA A 142 -7.32 0.90 8.51
C ALA A 142 -8.33 -0.21 8.87
N HIS A 143 -8.75 -1.02 7.91
CA HIS A 143 -9.59 -2.20 8.19
C HIS A 143 -8.89 -3.23 9.05
N ASN A 144 -7.59 -3.51 8.84
CA ASN A 144 -6.80 -4.39 9.71
C ASN A 144 -6.76 -3.85 11.15
N ALA A 145 -6.47 -2.57 11.33
CA ALA A 145 -6.42 -1.94 12.65
C ALA A 145 -7.77 -2.04 13.38
N ALA A 146 -8.87 -1.80 12.67
CA ALA A 146 -10.21 -1.81 13.24
C ALA A 146 -10.78 -3.20 13.52
N GLY A 147 -10.42 -4.21 12.71
CA GLY A 147 -11.09 -5.51 12.66
C GLY A 147 -10.27 -6.69 13.19
N LEU A 148 -8.95 -6.54 13.34
CA LEU A 148 -8.07 -7.59 13.84
C LEU A 148 -7.57 -7.28 15.24
N GLU A 149 -7.28 -8.32 16.03
CA GLU A 149 -6.59 -8.17 17.30
C GLU A 149 -5.21 -7.56 17.08
N GLN A 150 -4.85 -6.53 17.87
CA GLN A 150 -3.65 -5.72 17.61
C GLN A 150 -2.42 -6.19 18.38
N GLU A 151 -2.54 -7.21 19.26
CA GLU A 151 -1.38 -7.74 20.00
C GLU A 151 -0.31 -8.28 19.04
N GLY A 152 0.91 -7.76 19.15
CA GLY A 152 2.04 -8.11 18.29
C GLY A 152 1.97 -7.58 16.83
N ARG A 153 0.91 -6.83 16.46
CA ARG A 153 0.71 -6.25 15.13
C ARG A 153 1.17 -4.80 15.08
N GLN A 154 1.39 -4.30 13.85
CA GLN A 154 1.80 -2.92 13.62
C GLN A 154 0.76 -2.13 12.78
N ASP A 155 -0.50 -2.63 12.70
CA ASP A 155 -1.46 -2.04 11.76
C ASP A 155 -1.79 -0.59 12.10
N VAL A 156 -1.89 -0.22 13.38
CA VAL A 156 -2.10 1.19 13.80
C VAL A 156 -0.93 2.07 13.34
N ARG A 157 0.32 1.64 13.59
CA ARG A 157 1.52 2.34 13.12
C ARG A 157 1.55 2.43 11.59
N HIS A 158 1.14 1.37 10.89
CA HIS A 158 1.05 1.38 9.44
C HIS A 158 -0.01 2.35 8.93
N VAL A 159 -1.14 2.52 9.62
CA VAL A 159 -2.14 3.55 9.28
C VAL A 159 -1.53 4.94 9.42
N GLN A 160 -0.82 5.25 10.53
CA GLN A 160 -0.13 6.54 10.72
C GLN A 160 0.83 6.83 9.56
N MET A 161 1.68 5.87 9.21
CA MET A 161 2.59 6.00 8.07
C MET A 161 1.84 6.25 6.76
N MET A 162 0.74 5.51 6.52
CA MET A 162 -0.02 5.63 5.29
C MET A 162 -0.85 6.91 5.19
N VAL A 163 -1.30 7.50 6.30
CA VAL A 163 -1.90 8.84 6.31
C VAL A 163 -0.89 9.86 5.76
N LEU A 164 0.33 9.89 6.29
CA LEU A 164 1.40 10.79 5.85
C LEU A 164 1.83 10.52 4.39
N ALA A 165 1.95 9.25 4.01
CA ALA A 165 2.31 8.87 2.64
C ALA A 165 1.20 9.21 1.64
N THR A 166 -0.08 9.03 2.03
CA THR A 166 -1.24 9.38 1.19
C THR A 166 -1.35 10.89 1.02
N HIS A 167 -1.09 11.68 2.06
CA HIS A 167 -0.99 13.13 1.96
C HIS A 167 0.06 13.55 0.92
N ALA A 168 1.27 12.98 1.00
CA ALA A 168 2.35 13.28 0.05
C ALA A 168 1.99 12.81 -1.38
N TYR A 169 1.30 11.67 -1.53
CA TYR A 169 0.78 11.20 -2.81
C TYR A 169 -0.20 12.21 -3.43
N TYR A 170 -1.14 12.73 -2.66
CA TYR A 170 -2.06 13.76 -3.16
C TYR A 170 -1.37 15.09 -3.45
N ALA A 171 -0.33 15.45 -2.70
CA ALA A 171 0.49 16.61 -3.04
C ALA A 171 1.17 16.45 -4.41
N ASP A 172 1.67 15.25 -4.73
CA ASP A 172 2.20 14.95 -6.07
C ASP A 172 1.14 15.07 -7.15
N LEU A 173 -0.06 14.55 -6.90
CA LEU A 173 -1.18 14.69 -7.84
C LEU A 173 -1.56 16.15 -8.05
N CYS A 174 -1.57 16.99 -6.99
CA CYS A 174 -1.81 18.42 -7.14
C CYS A 174 -0.79 19.08 -8.10
N GLN A 175 0.49 18.74 -7.95
CA GLN A 175 1.55 19.26 -8.83
C GLN A 175 1.44 18.75 -10.27
N ALA A 176 0.84 17.59 -10.49
CA ALA A 176 0.68 16.98 -11.81
C ALA A 176 -0.56 17.49 -12.58
N VAL A 177 -1.48 18.22 -11.92
CA VAL A 177 -2.70 18.73 -12.54
C VAL A 177 -2.36 19.74 -13.64
N GLY A 178 -2.96 19.55 -14.81
CA GLY A 178 -2.75 20.39 -16.00
C GLY A 178 -1.68 19.83 -16.94
N ASP A 179 -0.60 19.28 -16.41
CA ASP A 179 0.52 18.75 -17.21
C ASP A 179 0.41 17.25 -17.46
N GLN A 180 0.26 16.45 -16.40
CA GLN A 180 0.28 14.98 -16.48
C GLN A 180 -1.09 14.36 -16.24
N ILE A 181 -1.94 15.00 -15.43
CA ILE A 181 -3.30 14.55 -15.15
C ILE A 181 -4.30 15.68 -15.38
N THR A 182 -5.50 15.31 -15.79
CA THR A 182 -6.60 16.26 -15.94
C THR A 182 -7.25 16.57 -14.58
N PRO A 183 -7.90 17.76 -14.43
CA PRO A 183 -8.69 18.07 -13.22
C PRO A 183 -9.73 17.00 -12.89
N ARG A 184 -10.33 16.35 -13.89
CA ARG A 184 -11.29 15.27 -13.71
C ARG A 184 -10.64 14.01 -13.11
N GLN A 185 -9.45 13.66 -13.57
CA GLN A 185 -8.69 12.52 -13.00
C GLN A 185 -8.33 12.78 -11.54
N PHE A 186 -7.84 13.98 -11.22
CA PHE A 186 -7.57 14.39 -9.85
C PHE A 186 -8.80 14.28 -8.94
N ILE A 187 -9.95 14.83 -9.37
CA ILE A 187 -11.20 14.75 -8.62
C ILE A 187 -11.64 13.28 -8.42
N ASN A 188 -11.45 12.42 -9.42
CA ASN A 188 -11.77 10.99 -9.29
C ASN A 188 -10.86 10.29 -8.26
N GLU A 189 -9.58 10.67 -8.18
CA GLU A 189 -8.68 10.17 -7.14
C GLU A 189 -9.13 10.60 -5.74
N CYS A 190 -9.48 11.88 -5.57
CA CYS A 190 -10.03 12.34 -4.29
C CYS A 190 -11.35 11.61 -3.93
N LYS A 191 -12.26 11.45 -4.89
CA LYS A 191 -13.52 10.71 -4.69
C LYS A 191 -13.28 9.25 -4.34
N TYR A 192 -12.23 8.63 -4.82
CA TYR A 192 -11.89 7.26 -4.46
C TYR A 192 -11.60 7.15 -2.96
N LEU A 193 -10.75 8.02 -2.39
CA LEU A 193 -10.53 8.08 -0.94
C LEU A 193 -11.83 8.39 -0.19
N LEU A 194 -12.55 9.41 -0.63
CA LEU A 194 -13.79 9.86 0.02
C LEU A 194 -14.91 8.82 -0.03
N SER A 195 -14.87 7.88 -0.97
CA SER A 195 -15.86 6.79 -1.02
C SER A 195 -15.81 5.86 0.21
N TYR A 196 -14.76 5.94 1.01
CA TYR A 196 -14.63 5.22 2.28
C TYR A 196 -14.95 6.09 3.51
N ALA A 197 -15.31 7.37 3.30
CA ALA A 197 -15.60 8.30 4.39
C ALA A 197 -16.74 7.84 5.32
N ASP A 198 -17.70 7.07 4.81
CA ASP A 198 -18.82 6.51 5.59
C ASP A 198 -18.61 5.07 6.05
N ASP A 199 -17.49 4.44 5.67
CA ASP A 199 -17.16 3.09 6.13
C ASP A 199 -16.74 3.11 7.61
N SER A 200 -17.49 2.42 8.44
CA SER A 200 -17.28 2.43 9.90
C SER A 200 -15.94 1.82 10.34
N SER A 201 -15.47 0.78 9.63
CA SER A 201 -14.18 0.14 9.92
C SER A 201 -13.03 1.04 9.51
N PHE A 202 -13.16 1.71 8.36
CA PHE A 202 -12.17 2.69 7.91
C PHE A 202 -12.06 3.86 8.89
N LYS A 203 -13.19 4.49 9.26
CA LYS A 203 -13.25 5.56 10.28
C LYS A 203 -12.59 5.14 11.58
N LYS A 204 -12.96 3.96 12.10
CA LYS A 204 -12.38 3.41 13.34
C LYS A 204 -10.86 3.24 13.21
N GLY A 205 -10.38 2.66 12.10
CA GLY A 205 -8.95 2.43 11.88
C GLY A 205 -8.14 3.72 11.80
N ILE A 206 -8.67 4.75 11.12
CA ILE A 206 -8.07 6.10 11.07
C ILE A 206 -8.03 6.73 12.47
N SER A 207 -9.14 6.68 13.21
CA SER A 207 -9.21 7.22 14.58
C SER A 207 -8.27 6.49 15.54
N MET A 208 -8.05 5.17 15.41
CA MET A 208 -7.06 4.42 16.21
C MET A 208 -5.61 4.89 15.96
N ALA A 209 -5.36 5.53 14.85
CA ALA A 209 -4.07 6.12 14.49
C ALA A 209 -3.94 7.60 14.91
N ASP A 210 -4.88 8.11 15.71
CA ASP A 210 -4.98 9.53 16.10
C ASP A 210 -4.98 10.48 14.90
N ALA A 211 -5.67 10.10 13.82
CA ALA A 211 -5.76 10.84 12.56
C ALA A 211 -7.21 11.02 12.11
N GLU A 212 -7.40 11.96 11.18
CA GLU A 212 -8.66 12.20 10.47
C GLU A 212 -8.48 11.95 8.96
N LEU A 213 -9.59 11.74 8.25
CA LEU A 213 -9.55 11.54 6.79
C LEU A 213 -8.95 12.76 6.08
N THR A 214 -9.18 13.95 6.60
CA THR A 214 -8.65 15.22 6.10
C THR A 214 -7.14 15.29 6.14
N ASP A 215 -6.49 14.59 7.07
CA ASP A 215 -5.02 14.54 7.17
C ASP A 215 -4.37 13.83 5.98
N CYS A 216 -5.16 13.03 5.25
CA CYS A 216 -4.71 12.39 4.01
C CYS A 216 -4.67 13.33 2.80
N LEU A 217 -5.24 14.54 2.91
CA LEU A 217 -5.40 15.47 1.80
C LEU A 217 -4.64 16.78 2.04
N PRO A 218 -3.81 17.25 1.10
CA PRO A 218 -3.13 18.55 1.21
C PRO A 218 -4.11 19.69 0.87
N LEU A 219 -5.03 19.99 1.79
CA LEU A 219 -6.16 20.89 1.55
C LEU A 219 -5.75 22.27 1.01
N ASN A 220 -4.62 22.82 1.51
CA ASN A 220 -4.10 24.09 1.01
C ASN A 220 -3.72 24.02 -0.46
N LEU A 221 -3.02 22.96 -0.90
CA LEU A 221 -2.66 22.77 -2.30
C LEU A 221 -3.89 22.52 -3.18
N ILE A 222 -4.88 21.77 -2.66
CA ILE A 222 -6.16 21.54 -3.39
C ILE A 222 -6.90 22.87 -3.58
N GLN A 223 -6.89 23.74 -2.59
CA GLN A 223 -7.46 25.10 -2.70
C GLN A 223 -6.74 25.91 -3.77
N GLU A 224 -5.40 25.96 -3.74
CA GLU A 224 -4.56 26.71 -4.70
C GLU A 224 -4.81 26.28 -6.15
N ILE A 225 -4.85 24.96 -6.42
CA ILE A 225 -5.16 24.48 -7.77
C ILE A 225 -6.63 24.69 -8.14
N GLY A 226 -7.53 24.76 -7.14
CA GLY A 226 -8.93 25.09 -7.30
C GLY A 226 -9.16 26.53 -7.84
N GLU A 227 -8.27 27.46 -7.52
CA GLU A 227 -8.29 28.82 -8.06
C GLU A 227 -7.97 28.84 -9.57
N GLN A 228 -7.17 27.89 -10.04
CA GLN A 228 -6.77 27.77 -11.44
C GLN A 228 -7.71 26.87 -12.26
N HIS A 229 -8.42 25.95 -11.58
CA HIS A 229 -9.31 24.95 -12.18
C HIS A 229 -10.69 24.94 -11.52
N GLU A 230 -11.66 25.61 -12.12
CA GLU A 230 -13.03 25.79 -11.58
C GLU A 230 -13.68 24.49 -11.07
N SER A 231 -13.48 23.38 -11.78
CA SER A 231 -14.03 22.09 -11.37
C SER A 231 -13.46 21.57 -10.06
N ILE A 232 -12.17 21.80 -9.80
CA ILE A 232 -11.52 21.44 -8.54
C ILE A 232 -11.96 22.41 -7.45
N GLY A 233 -12.06 23.70 -7.73
CA GLY A 233 -12.56 24.70 -6.78
C GLY A 233 -13.98 24.38 -6.29
N ARG A 234 -14.88 24.02 -7.22
CA ARG A 234 -16.25 23.56 -6.86
C ARG A 234 -16.25 22.27 -6.04
N PHE A 235 -15.38 21.32 -6.39
CA PHE A 235 -15.22 20.08 -5.63
C PHE A 235 -14.73 20.36 -4.20
N TYR A 236 -13.71 21.21 -4.05
CA TYR A 236 -13.14 21.59 -2.76
C TYR A 236 -14.17 22.26 -1.84
N GLN A 237 -14.92 23.25 -2.38
CA GLN A 237 -16.00 23.92 -1.63
C GLN A 237 -17.08 22.96 -1.14
N HIS A 238 -17.48 22.01 -1.99
CA HIS A 238 -18.48 21.00 -1.61
C HIS A 238 -17.95 20.05 -0.54
N PHE A 239 -16.70 19.62 -0.65
CA PHE A 239 -16.08 18.71 0.31
C PHE A 239 -15.86 19.36 1.68
N THR A 240 -15.44 20.61 1.75
CA THR A 240 -15.16 21.32 3.02
C THR A 240 -16.41 21.87 3.70
N ALA A 241 -17.59 21.81 3.06
CA ALA A 241 -18.89 22.22 3.63
C ALA A 241 -19.62 21.07 4.35
N ILE A 242 -19.09 19.85 4.31
CA ILE A 242 -19.62 18.65 4.98
C ILE A 242 -18.88 18.45 6.31
#